data_56301ca9993b8d2e1dd482cc05d6b6a0
#
_entry.id   56301ca9993b8d2e1dd482cc05d6b6a0
#
_cell.length_a   1.000
_cell.length_b   1.000
_cell.length_c   1.000
_cell.angle_alpha   90.00
_cell.angle_beta   90.00
_cell.angle_gamma   90.00
#
_symmetry.space_group_name_H-M   'P 1'
#
loop_
_entity.id
_entity.type
_entity.pdbx_description
1 polymer ?
#
loop_
_entity_poly.entity_id
_entity_poly.type
_entity_poly.pdbx_seq_one_letter_code
_entity_poly.pdbx_strand_id
1 'polypeptide(L)'
;RFGRVHIDTDWLRQRTMGAYAKHYTMAWPFEEHAAGRPWQKSPLYDLLKDQGACFGEKLGWERPNWFADAALGETPADVYSFNRPNWFAAVGREHRAAREAAALFDQTSFAKFHLRGPDACAALNWIAAGNVDRPVGRLTYTQMLNERGGIECDLTVARVAEGEFYIVTGTGFATHDFDWI
;
A
#
# COMPACT_ATOMS: atom_id res chain seq x y z
N ARG A 1 -16.93 8.69 0.06
CA ARG A 1 -16.42 9.70 -0.91
C ARG A 1 -15.38 9.04 -1.81
N PHE A 2 -15.57 9.10 -3.11
CA PHE A 2 -14.58 8.61 -4.06
C PHE A 2 -13.28 9.41 -3.92
N GLY A 3 -12.15 8.72 -3.92
CA GLY A 3 -10.84 9.35 -3.88
C GLY A 3 -10.57 10.23 -5.11
N ARG A 4 -9.55 11.10 -5.05
CA ARG A 4 -9.20 12.03 -6.13
C ARG A 4 -8.98 11.36 -7.48
N VAL A 5 -8.52 10.11 -7.48
CA VAL A 5 -8.31 9.28 -8.67
C VAL A 5 -9.59 9.17 -9.53
N HIS A 6 -10.76 9.10 -8.90
CA HIS A 6 -12.03 8.94 -9.61
C HIS A 6 -12.56 10.21 -10.26
N ILE A 7 -11.96 11.37 -10.00
CA ILE A 7 -12.33 12.67 -10.59
C ILE A 7 -11.30 13.19 -11.61
N ASP A 8 -10.16 12.51 -11.75
CA ASP A 8 -9.19 12.86 -12.80
C ASP A 8 -9.55 12.14 -14.10
N THR A 9 -10.12 12.92 -15.03
CA THR A 9 -10.61 12.40 -16.31
C THR A 9 -9.48 11.94 -17.23
N ASP A 10 -8.30 12.56 -17.15
CA ASP A 10 -7.15 12.18 -17.97
C ASP A 10 -6.54 10.87 -17.48
N TRP A 11 -6.43 10.70 -16.19
CA TRP A 11 -6.01 9.44 -15.60
C TRP A 11 -6.99 8.31 -15.94
N LEU A 12 -8.29 8.55 -15.74
CA LEU A 12 -9.34 7.58 -16.08
C LEU A 12 -9.30 7.17 -17.56
N ARG A 13 -9.13 8.15 -18.45
CA ARG A 13 -9.02 7.90 -19.90
C ARG A 13 -7.81 7.00 -20.20
N GLN A 14 -6.63 7.38 -19.73
CA GLN A 14 -5.40 6.60 -19.97
C GLN A 14 -5.52 5.19 -19.39
N ARG A 15 -6.03 5.06 -18.15
CA ARG A 15 -6.21 3.76 -17.50
C ARG A 15 -7.23 2.90 -18.23
N THR A 16 -8.36 3.45 -18.65
CA THR A 16 -9.40 2.75 -19.39
C THR A 16 -8.87 2.25 -20.74
N MET A 17 -8.16 3.09 -21.48
CA MET A 17 -7.56 2.71 -22.76
C MET A 17 -6.51 1.61 -22.58
N GLY A 18 -5.65 1.71 -21.56
CA GLY A 18 -4.66 0.69 -21.25
C GLY A 18 -5.28 -0.65 -20.84
N ALA A 19 -6.32 -0.61 -20.01
CA ALA A 19 -7.06 -1.79 -19.59
C ALA A 19 -7.79 -2.45 -20.77
N TYR A 20 -8.42 -1.65 -21.63
CA TYR A 20 -9.11 -2.14 -22.84
C TYR A 20 -8.13 -2.80 -23.82
N ALA A 21 -6.96 -2.20 -24.05
CA ALA A 21 -5.94 -2.80 -24.91
C ALA A 21 -5.48 -4.16 -24.40
N LYS A 22 -5.43 -4.38 -23.09
CA LYS A 22 -5.05 -5.66 -22.45
C LYS A 22 -6.17 -6.71 -22.45
N HIS A 23 -7.41 -6.32 -22.72
CA HIS A 23 -8.55 -7.23 -22.68
C HIS A 23 -8.42 -8.42 -23.65
N TYR A 24 -7.75 -8.21 -24.78
CA TYR A 24 -7.57 -9.23 -25.82
C TYR A 24 -6.17 -9.87 -25.84
N THR A 25 -5.33 -9.52 -24.87
CA THR A 25 -3.98 -10.07 -24.75
C THR A 25 -3.90 -11.08 -23.62
N MET A 26 -2.99 -12.02 -23.73
CA MET A 26 -2.66 -12.91 -22.62
C MET A 26 -1.89 -12.12 -21.55
N ALA A 27 -2.43 -12.09 -20.33
CA ALA A 27 -1.76 -11.43 -19.21
C ALA A 27 -0.53 -12.23 -18.79
N TRP A 28 0.58 -11.53 -18.56
CA TRP A 28 1.76 -12.14 -17.95
C TRP A 28 1.56 -12.27 -16.42
N PRO A 29 2.14 -13.29 -15.79
CA PRO A 29 2.19 -13.35 -14.34
C PRO A 29 2.79 -12.08 -13.75
N PHE A 30 2.16 -11.52 -12.71
CA PHE A 30 2.56 -10.30 -12.02
C PHE A 30 2.55 -9.02 -12.86
N GLU A 31 1.98 -9.05 -14.06
CA GLU A 31 1.88 -7.87 -14.91
C GLU A 31 1.00 -6.80 -14.26
N GLU A 32 1.54 -5.59 -14.14
CA GLU A 32 0.83 -4.43 -13.62
C GLU A 32 0.47 -3.43 -14.73
N HIS A 33 -0.41 -2.48 -14.41
CA HIS A 33 -0.79 -1.44 -15.37
C HIS A 33 0.36 -0.47 -15.60
N ALA A 34 0.67 -0.21 -16.89
CA ALA A 34 1.62 0.81 -17.31
C ALA A 34 0.95 2.16 -17.61
N ALA A 35 -0.32 2.14 -18.03
CA ALA A 35 -1.04 3.34 -18.42
C ALA A 35 -1.48 4.19 -17.22
N GLY A 36 -1.47 5.52 -17.36
CA GLY A 36 -1.86 6.45 -16.30
C GLY A 36 -0.86 6.52 -15.15
N ARG A 37 0.42 6.34 -15.43
CA ARG A 37 1.53 6.39 -14.45
C ARG A 37 2.55 7.46 -14.82
N PRO A 38 3.25 8.04 -13.79
CA PRO A 38 2.98 7.93 -12.36
C PRO A 38 1.80 8.80 -11.95
N TRP A 39 0.97 8.34 -11.00
CA TRP A 39 -0.15 9.15 -10.47
C TRP A 39 0.13 9.70 -9.07
N GLN A 40 0.34 8.82 -8.11
CA GLN A 40 0.68 9.19 -6.74
C GLN A 40 2.09 8.68 -6.40
N LYS A 41 2.90 9.56 -5.85
CA LYS A 41 4.29 9.27 -5.48
C LYS A 41 4.49 9.47 -3.97
N SER A 42 5.30 8.63 -3.36
CA SER A 42 5.80 8.91 -2.02
C SER A 42 6.83 10.04 -2.05
N PRO A 43 7.10 10.71 -0.93
CA PRO A 43 8.21 11.66 -0.82
C PRO A 43 9.58 11.04 -1.13
N LEU A 44 9.69 9.72 -1.02
CA LEU A 44 10.94 8.97 -1.28
C LEU A 44 11.07 8.49 -2.73
N TYR A 45 10.07 8.73 -3.58
CA TYR A 45 10.01 8.17 -4.94
C TYR A 45 11.28 8.43 -5.75
N ASP A 46 11.71 9.68 -5.84
CA ASP A 46 12.86 10.04 -6.67
C ASP A 46 14.16 9.47 -6.07
N LEU A 47 14.33 9.50 -4.74
CA LEU A 47 15.46 8.88 -4.05
C LEU A 47 15.53 7.36 -4.32
N LEU A 48 14.41 6.67 -4.21
CA LEU A 48 14.36 5.22 -4.45
C LEU A 48 14.60 4.89 -5.93
N LYS A 49 14.12 5.74 -6.84
CA LYS A 49 14.39 5.62 -8.27
C LYS A 49 15.87 5.71 -8.58
N ASP A 50 16.57 6.69 -8.00
CA ASP A 50 18.00 6.88 -8.15
C ASP A 50 18.82 5.70 -7.57
N GLN A 51 18.23 4.97 -6.61
CA GLN A 51 18.80 3.75 -6.06
C GLN A 51 18.49 2.48 -6.88
N GLY A 52 17.88 2.63 -8.04
CA GLY A 52 17.58 1.51 -8.94
C GLY A 52 16.23 0.83 -8.68
N ALA A 53 15.30 1.49 -7.99
CA ALA A 53 13.95 0.93 -7.79
C ALA A 53 13.21 0.73 -9.12
N CYS A 54 12.72 -0.47 -9.35
CA CYS A 54 11.70 -0.77 -10.35
C CYS A 54 10.33 -0.63 -9.70
N PHE A 55 9.55 0.35 -10.18
CA PHE A 55 8.28 0.67 -9.58
C PHE A 55 7.12 -0.10 -10.23
N GLY A 56 6.24 -0.61 -9.37
CA GLY A 56 4.91 -1.03 -9.73
C GLY A 56 3.85 -0.04 -9.26
N GLU A 57 2.57 -0.36 -9.53
CA GLU A 57 1.45 0.50 -9.18
C GLU A 57 0.44 -0.25 -8.33
N LYS A 58 -0.01 0.38 -7.24
CA LYS A 58 -1.09 -0.12 -6.39
C LYS A 58 -2.11 0.98 -6.14
N LEU A 59 -3.27 0.90 -6.80
CA LEU A 59 -4.38 1.85 -6.65
C LEU A 59 -3.94 3.31 -6.84
N GLY A 60 -3.15 3.55 -7.87
CA GLY A 60 -2.61 4.85 -8.22
C GLY A 60 -1.29 5.22 -7.53
N TRP A 61 -0.86 4.47 -6.53
CA TRP A 61 0.42 4.70 -5.85
C TRP A 61 1.57 3.98 -6.53
N GLU A 62 2.66 4.70 -6.81
CA GLU A 62 3.95 4.12 -7.19
C GLU A 62 4.58 3.46 -5.96
N ARG A 63 4.96 2.19 -6.12
CA ARG A 63 5.61 1.41 -5.06
C ARG A 63 6.81 0.68 -5.63
N PRO A 64 7.98 0.69 -4.96
CA PRO A 64 9.12 -0.10 -5.39
C PRO A 64 8.77 -1.59 -5.24
N ASN A 65 8.83 -2.34 -6.35
CA ASN A 65 8.63 -3.77 -6.36
C ASN A 65 9.94 -4.52 -6.09
N TRP A 66 11.04 -4.01 -6.62
CA TRP A 66 12.38 -4.56 -6.45
C TRP A 66 13.44 -3.52 -6.83
N PHE A 67 14.70 -3.77 -6.48
CA PHE A 67 15.82 -2.88 -6.80
C PHE A 67 16.83 -3.56 -7.71
N ALA A 68 17.13 -2.92 -8.83
CA ALA A 68 18.17 -3.34 -9.76
C ALA A 68 19.55 -2.97 -9.23
N ASP A 69 20.50 -3.88 -9.31
CA ASP A 69 21.90 -3.64 -9.02
C ASP A 69 22.68 -3.45 -10.34
N ALA A 70 23.02 -2.19 -10.63
CA ALA A 70 23.77 -1.84 -11.83
C ALA A 70 25.15 -2.54 -11.88
N ALA A 71 25.77 -2.84 -10.75
CA ALA A 71 27.04 -3.55 -10.69
C ALA A 71 26.91 -5.01 -11.17
N LEU A 72 25.69 -5.57 -11.10
CA LEU A 72 25.37 -6.89 -11.62
C LEU A 72 24.77 -6.85 -13.04
N GLY A 73 24.76 -5.66 -13.67
CA GLY A 73 24.19 -5.47 -15.01
C GLY A 73 22.66 -5.50 -15.05
N GLU A 74 22.00 -5.36 -13.91
CA GLU A 74 20.54 -5.31 -13.84
C GLU A 74 20.01 -3.92 -14.22
N THR A 75 18.83 -3.86 -14.82
CA THR A 75 18.13 -2.62 -15.16
C THR A 75 16.78 -2.57 -14.43
N PRO A 76 16.33 -1.40 -13.93
CA PRO A 76 15.06 -1.28 -13.21
C PRO A 76 13.85 -1.31 -14.15
N ALA A 77 13.68 -2.42 -14.85
CA ALA A 77 12.59 -2.66 -15.79
C ALA A 77 12.14 -4.12 -15.70
N ASP A 78 10.83 -4.34 -15.57
CA ASP A 78 10.27 -5.67 -15.51
C ASP A 78 10.34 -6.38 -16.87
N VAL A 79 10.85 -7.61 -16.87
CA VAL A 79 10.76 -8.53 -17.99
C VAL A 79 9.89 -9.69 -17.55
N TYR A 80 8.66 -9.67 -18.01
CA TYR A 80 7.66 -10.68 -17.64
C TYR A 80 7.94 -12.03 -18.30
N SER A 81 7.66 -13.11 -17.57
CA SER A 81 7.87 -14.49 -18.05
C SER A 81 6.93 -15.45 -17.34
N PHE A 82 6.56 -16.53 -18.01
CA PHE A 82 5.92 -17.71 -17.38
C PHE A 82 6.90 -18.57 -16.59
N ASN A 83 8.21 -18.33 -16.79
CA ASN A 83 9.29 -18.88 -15.98
C ASN A 83 9.71 -17.90 -14.90
N ARG A 84 10.94 -18.01 -14.41
CA ARG A 84 11.50 -17.03 -13.46
C ARG A 84 11.68 -15.68 -14.15
N PRO A 85 11.07 -14.60 -13.63
CA PRO A 85 11.24 -13.26 -14.18
C PRO A 85 12.65 -12.72 -13.87
N ASN A 86 13.03 -11.62 -14.54
CA ASN A 86 14.35 -11.03 -14.37
C ASN A 86 14.64 -10.51 -12.96
N TRP A 87 13.61 -10.13 -12.19
CA TRP A 87 13.75 -9.66 -10.80
C TRP A 87 13.91 -10.78 -9.75
N PHE A 88 13.77 -12.06 -10.14
CA PHE A 88 13.79 -13.16 -9.18
C PHE A 88 15.05 -13.20 -8.31
N ALA A 89 16.21 -12.98 -8.90
CA ALA A 89 17.47 -12.97 -8.16
C ALA A 89 17.60 -11.74 -7.25
N ALA A 90 17.18 -10.57 -7.73
CA ALA A 90 17.18 -9.31 -6.97
C ALA A 90 16.28 -9.44 -5.72
N VAL A 91 15.03 -9.84 -5.89
CA VAL A 91 14.09 -10.09 -4.77
C VAL A 91 14.64 -11.14 -3.80
N GLY A 92 15.32 -12.17 -4.28
CA GLY A 92 15.99 -13.16 -3.44
C GLY A 92 17.10 -12.57 -2.57
N ARG A 93 17.85 -11.58 -3.08
CA ARG A 93 18.85 -10.83 -2.29
C ARG A 93 18.18 -9.97 -1.22
N GLU A 94 17.13 -9.24 -1.58
CA GLU A 94 16.37 -8.39 -0.66
C GLU A 94 15.75 -9.19 0.48
N HIS A 95 15.16 -10.36 0.18
CA HIS A 95 14.65 -11.28 1.20
C HIS A 95 15.73 -11.73 2.18
N ARG A 96 16.93 -12.06 1.70
CA ARG A 96 18.04 -12.41 2.60
C ARG A 96 18.46 -11.23 3.45
N ALA A 97 18.62 -10.04 2.84
CA ALA A 97 18.97 -8.83 3.58
C ALA A 97 17.97 -8.49 4.67
N ALA A 98 16.67 -8.63 4.40
CA ALA A 98 15.62 -8.40 5.40
C ALA A 98 15.68 -9.36 6.58
N ARG A 99 16.20 -10.60 6.39
CA ARG A 99 16.30 -11.61 7.45
C ARG A 99 17.63 -11.60 8.20
N GLU A 100 18.70 -11.26 7.51
CA GLU A 100 20.07 -11.43 8.02
C GLU A 100 20.73 -10.09 8.39
N ALA A 101 20.16 -8.95 7.94
CA ALA A 101 20.66 -7.62 8.20
C ALA A 101 19.52 -6.66 8.58
N ALA A 102 19.26 -5.65 7.71
CA ALA A 102 18.21 -4.68 7.91
C ALA A 102 17.50 -4.35 6.57
N ALA A 103 16.20 -4.02 6.67
CA ALA A 103 15.42 -3.57 5.53
C ALA A 103 14.57 -2.36 5.92
N LEU A 104 14.43 -1.41 4.99
CA LEU A 104 13.54 -0.27 5.10
C LEU A 104 12.43 -0.40 4.07
N PHE A 105 11.17 -0.30 4.51
CA PHE A 105 10.01 -0.39 3.63
C PHE A 105 9.27 0.95 3.57
N ASP A 106 9.11 1.50 2.37
CA ASP A 106 8.27 2.69 2.16
C ASP A 106 6.79 2.30 2.22
N GLN A 107 6.15 2.63 3.33
CA GLN A 107 4.74 2.36 3.62
C GLN A 107 3.84 3.60 3.39
N THR A 108 4.33 4.61 2.65
CA THR A 108 3.58 5.85 2.41
C THR A 108 2.24 5.61 1.71
N SER A 109 2.13 4.57 0.90
CA SER A 109 0.90 4.23 0.18
C SER A 109 -0.25 3.72 1.08
N PHE A 110 0.03 3.26 2.30
CA PHE A 110 -1.02 2.86 3.24
C PHE A 110 -1.94 4.04 3.57
N ALA A 111 -3.22 3.77 3.80
CA ALA A 111 -4.15 4.79 4.27
C ALA A 111 -3.92 5.11 5.76
N LYS A 112 -4.07 6.37 6.12
CA LYS A 112 -3.91 6.87 7.48
C LYS A 112 -5.11 7.72 7.84
N PHE A 113 -5.66 7.47 9.01
CA PHE A 113 -6.74 8.26 9.58
C PHE A 113 -6.33 8.84 10.92
N HIS A 114 -6.89 9.99 11.24
CA HIS A 114 -6.70 10.63 12.53
C HIS A 114 -8.06 10.77 13.19
N LEU A 115 -8.28 10.04 14.29
CA LEU A 115 -9.48 10.14 15.10
C LEU A 115 -9.18 10.98 16.33
N ARG A 116 -9.97 12.04 16.55
CA ARG A 116 -9.79 12.96 17.66
C ARG A 116 -11.12 13.30 18.30
N GLY A 117 -11.13 13.39 19.62
CA GLY A 117 -12.27 13.83 20.39
C GLY A 117 -12.28 13.26 21.80
N PRO A 118 -13.10 13.82 22.69
CA PRO A 118 -13.20 13.34 24.08
C PRO A 118 -13.68 11.89 24.14
N ASP A 119 -14.56 11.47 23.23
CA ASP A 119 -15.14 10.13 23.17
C ASP A 119 -14.41 9.18 22.22
N ALA A 120 -13.30 9.62 21.60
CA ALA A 120 -12.58 8.86 20.56
C ALA A 120 -12.14 7.47 21.06
N CYS A 121 -11.66 7.38 22.30
CA CYS A 121 -11.25 6.11 22.88
C CYS A 121 -12.44 5.14 23.05
N ALA A 122 -13.55 5.62 23.60
CA ALA A 122 -14.74 4.81 23.81
C ALA A 122 -15.36 4.36 22.47
N ALA A 123 -15.49 5.27 21.52
CA ALA A 123 -16.02 4.97 20.19
C ALA A 123 -15.15 3.94 19.45
N LEU A 124 -13.83 4.14 19.44
CA LEU A 124 -12.93 3.21 18.75
C LEU A 124 -12.88 1.84 19.43
N ASN A 125 -12.92 1.80 20.77
CA ASN A 125 -12.97 0.56 21.52
C ASN A 125 -14.30 -0.20 21.37
N TRP A 126 -15.36 0.50 21.01
CA TRP A 126 -16.66 -0.09 20.69
C TRP A 126 -16.65 -0.84 19.35
N ILE A 127 -16.01 -0.26 18.32
CA ILE A 127 -16.00 -0.85 16.97
C ILE A 127 -14.85 -1.82 16.73
N ALA A 128 -13.76 -1.73 17.51
CA ALA A 128 -12.62 -2.63 17.40
C ALA A 128 -12.87 -3.96 18.11
N ALA A 129 -12.46 -5.06 17.52
CA ALA A 129 -12.53 -6.38 18.13
C ALA A 129 -11.54 -6.54 19.29
N GLY A 130 -10.41 -5.84 19.25
CA GLY A 130 -9.39 -5.81 20.30
C GLY A 130 -9.50 -4.57 21.18
N ASN A 131 -9.01 -4.67 22.43
CA ASN A 131 -8.96 -3.53 23.33
C ASN A 131 -7.93 -2.49 22.85
N VAL A 132 -8.41 -1.31 22.44
CA VAL A 132 -7.59 -0.15 22.02
C VAL A 132 -7.41 0.87 23.14
N ASP A 133 -8.09 0.72 24.28
CA ASP A 133 -7.86 1.53 25.48
C ASP A 133 -6.57 1.09 26.19
N ARG A 134 -5.48 1.48 25.60
CA ARG A 134 -4.11 1.20 26.06
C ARG A 134 -3.41 2.51 26.40
N PRO A 135 -2.34 2.49 27.21
CA PRO A 135 -1.56 3.69 27.48
C PRO A 135 -1.11 4.43 26.21
N VAL A 136 -1.00 5.75 26.30
CA VAL A 136 -0.44 6.58 25.21
C VAL A 136 0.93 6.04 24.77
N GLY A 137 1.16 6.02 23.46
CA GLY A 137 2.35 5.46 22.83
C GLY A 137 2.23 3.96 22.47
N ARG A 138 1.12 3.28 22.83
CA ARG A 138 0.93 1.87 22.46
C ARG A 138 0.28 1.72 21.10
N LEU A 139 0.71 0.66 20.42
CA LEU A 139 0.13 0.18 19.17
C LEU A 139 -0.77 -1.03 19.47
N THR A 140 -1.90 -1.08 18.79
CA THR A 140 -2.82 -2.23 18.82
C THR A 140 -3.13 -2.62 17.37
N TYR A 141 -2.74 -3.83 16.98
CA TYR A 141 -3.24 -4.45 15.75
C TYR A 141 -4.59 -5.10 16.05
N THR A 142 -5.60 -4.77 15.27
CA THR A 142 -6.96 -5.24 15.50
C THR A 142 -7.79 -5.27 14.22
N GLN A 143 -8.90 -5.98 14.28
CA GLN A 143 -9.94 -6.01 13.26
C GLN A 143 -11.17 -5.25 13.74
N MET A 144 -12.00 -4.81 12.80
CA MET A 144 -13.39 -4.42 13.03
C MET A 144 -14.28 -5.46 12.37
N LEU A 145 -15.31 -5.88 13.08
CA LEU A 145 -16.14 -7.01 12.67
C LEU A 145 -17.57 -6.55 12.41
N ASN A 146 -18.19 -7.14 11.39
CA ASN A 146 -19.64 -6.99 11.20
C ASN A 146 -20.44 -7.88 12.18
N GLU A 147 -21.76 -7.75 12.18
CA GLU A 147 -22.68 -8.48 13.08
C GLU A 147 -22.59 -10.01 12.94
N ARG A 148 -22.04 -10.52 11.84
CA ARG A 148 -21.85 -11.97 11.59
C ARG A 148 -20.46 -12.46 11.99
N GLY A 149 -19.62 -11.58 12.55
CA GLY A 149 -18.22 -11.87 12.89
C GLY A 149 -17.27 -11.85 11.69
N GLY A 150 -17.70 -11.39 10.51
CA GLY A 150 -16.83 -11.18 9.35
C GLY A 150 -15.95 -9.95 9.53
N ILE A 151 -14.71 -10.04 9.04
CA ILE A 151 -13.74 -8.94 9.11
C ILE A 151 -14.10 -7.89 8.05
N GLU A 152 -14.35 -6.66 8.50
CA GLU A 152 -14.56 -5.50 7.64
C GLU A 152 -13.27 -4.67 7.52
N CYS A 153 -12.59 -4.41 8.64
CA CYS A 153 -11.33 -3.69 8.64
C CYS A 153 -10.24 -4.51 9.33
N ASP A 154 -9.02 -4.41 8.80
CA ASP A 154 -7.81 -5.00 9.35
C ASP A 154 -6.74 -3.90 9.43
N LEU A 155 -6.45 -3.42 10.64
CA LEU A 155 -5.75 -2.17 10.82
C LEU A 155 -4.92 -2.11 12.10
N THR A 156 -4.02 -1.13 12.13
CA THR A 156 -3.21 -0.83 13.32
C THR A 156 -3.63 0.52 13.90
N VAL A 157 -3.90 0.55 15.18
CA VAL A 157 -4.25 1.73 15.96
C VAL A 157 -3.10 2.13 16.85
N ALA A 158 -2.64 3.37 16.75
CA ALA A 158 -1.68 3.99 17.68
C ALA A 158 -2.41 5.02 18.54
N ARG A 159 -2.36 4.89 19.86
CA ARG A 159 -2.83 5.95 20.78
C ARG A 159 -1.72 6.99 20.92
N VAL A 160 -1.91 8.15 20.29
CA VAL A 160 -0.89 9.21 20.28
C VAL A 160 -1.07 10.24 21.39
N ALA A 161 -2.31 10.40 21.88
CA ALA A 161 -2.65 11.19 23.05
C ALA A 161 -3.95 10.66 23.69
N GLU A 162 -4.43 11.25 24.80
CA GLU A 162 -5.63 10.78 25.52
C GLU A 162 -6.86 10.62 24.60
N GLY A 163 -7.22 11.63 23.86
CA GLY A 163 -8.35 11.60 22.93
C GLY A 163 -7.92 11.55 21.46
N GLU A 164 -6.74 10.97 21.15
CA GLU A 164 -6.17 11.04 19.82
C GLU A 164 -5.55 9.73 19.40
N PHE A 165 -6.01 9.22 18.25
CA PHE A 165 -5.59 7.96 17.67
C PHE A 165 -5.15 8.14 16.22
N TYR A 166 -4.05 7.48 15.87
CA TYR A 166 -3.56 7.36 14.50
C TYR A 166 -3.80 5.94 14.01
N ILE A 167 -4.56 5.81 12.93
CA ILE A 167 -5.01 4.53 12.41
C ILE A 167 -4.37 4.31 11.04
N VAL A 168 -3.80 3.13 10.83
CA VAL A 168 -3.15 2.75 9.57
C VAL A 168 -3.82 1.49 9.02
N THR A 169 -4.23 1.55 7.76
CA THR A 169 -4.80 0.42 7.02
C THR A 169 -4.21 0.29 5.64
N GLY A 170 -4.49 -0.82 4.95
CA GLY A 170 -3.94 -1.11 3.63
C GLY A 170 -4.38 -0.09 2.57
N THR A 171 -3.51 0.15 1.59
CA THR A 171 -3.71 1.11 0.50
C THR A 171 -5.07 0.97 -0.20
N GLY A 172 -5.53 -0.27 -0.39
CA GLY A 172 -6.78 -0.59 -1.09
C GLY A 172 -8.04 -0.34 -0.30
N PHE A 173 -7.93 -0.17 1.01
CA PHE A 173 -9.06 -0.11 1.92
C PHE A 173 -9.39 1.30 2.41
N ALA A 174 -8.68 2.32 1.92
CA ALA A 174 -8.81 3.70 2.40
C ALA A 174 -10.26 4.21 2.43
N THR A 175 -11.02 4.00 1.35
CA THR A 175 -12.40 4.48 1.26
C THR A 175 -13.34 3.59 2.07
N HIS A 176 -13.20 2.27 1.95
CA HIS A 176 -14.02 1.31 2.68
C HIS A 176 -13.90 1.50 4.20
N ASP A 177 -12.68 1.52 4.70
CA ASP A 177 -12.42 1.61 6.13
C ASP A 177 -12.80 2.99 6.71
N PHE A 178 -12.64 4.05 5.90
CA PHE A 178 -13.11 5.38 6.29
C PHE A 178 -14.64 5.45 6.42
N ASP A 179 -15.36 4.77 5.53
CA ASP A 179 -16.83 4.74 5.57
C ASP A 179 -17.35 3.80 6.67
N TRP A 180 -16.57 2.79 7.07
CA TRP A 180 -16.89 1.89 8.16
C TRP A 180 -16.70 2.52 9.54
N ILE A 181 -15.62 3.27 9.75
CA ILE A 181 -15.27 3.96 11.01
C ILE A 181 -16.17 5.18 11.22
#